data_40aef9f3917570aeba89084d71970764
#
_entry.id   40aef9f3917570aeba89084d71970764
#
_cell.length_a   1.000
_cell.length_b   1.000
_cell.length_c   1.000
_cell.angle_alpha   90.00
_cell.angle_beta   90.00
_cell.angle_gamma   90.00
#
_symmetry.space_group_name_H-M   'P 1'
#
loop_
_entity.id
_entity.type
_entity.pdbx_description
1 polymer ?
#
loop_
_entity_poly.entity_id
_entity_poly.type
_entity_poly.pdbx_seq_one_letter_code
_entity_poly.pdbx_strand_id
1 'polypeptide(L)'
;PTLLLATLYFSSIFHVIGGLMILYSQESAQTYGGIVFGYILNINQEMEYILRILGIYALAFGIILFFSAKAPTRYKPVILSLWVIYMYRVFHTVFTFEAIHSSFQVPVYRIYIAIFILSIISILLIIGYLRLPKQTEY
;
A
#
# COMPACT_ATOMS: atom_id res chain seq x y z
N PRO A 1 19.21 5.79 -7.08
CA PRO A 1 18.78 6.11 -5.70
C PRO A 1 17.50 6.96 -5.68
N THR A 2 17.41 8.03 -6.49
CA THR A 2 16.30 9.01 -6.47
C THR A 2 14.92 8.38 -6.67
N LEU A 3 14.79 7.46 -7.63
CA LEU A 3 13.53 6.81 -7.94
C LEU A 3 13.04 5.90 -6.80
N LEU A 4 13.94 5.14 -6.16
CA LEU A 4 13.62 4.34 -4.99
C LEU A 4 13.14 5.21 -3.83
N LEU A 5 13.84 6.32 -3.56
CA LEU A 5 13.45 7.25 -2.52
C LEU A 5 12.07 7.85 -2.77
N ALA A 6 11.81 8.29 -4.01
CA ALA A 6 10.50 8.80 -4.40
C ALA A 6 9.41 7.76 -4.20
N THR A 7 9.65 6.50 -4.58
CA THR A 7 8.68 5.40 -4.39
C THR A 7 8.43 5.13 -2.90
N LEU A 8 9.46 5.11 -2.07
CA LEU A 8 9.33 4.89 -0.63
C LEU A 8 8.59 6.03 0.06
N TYR A 9 8.91 7.29 -0.26
CA TYR A 9 8.18 8.45 0.27
C TYR A 9 6.72 8.48 -0.19
N PHE A 10 6.47 8.22 -1.46
CA PHE A 10 5.10 8.12 -1.97
C PHE A 10 4.30 7.04 -1.24
N SER A 11 4.87 5.83 -1.11
CA SER A 11 4.23 4.74 -0.38
C SER A 11 4.01 5.09 1.10
N SER A 12 4.98 5.76 1.74
CA SER A 12 4.86 6.24 3.12
C SER A 12 3.69 7.20 3.29
N ILE A 13 3.65 8.27 2.49
CA ILE A 13 2.60 9.30 2.54
C ILE A 13 1.23 8.66 2.30
N PHE A 14 1.13 7.78 1.30
CA PHE A 14 -0.10 7.08 0.97
C PHE A 14 -0.64 6.26 2.17
N HIS A 15 0.23 5.50 2.85
CA HIS A 15 -0.17 4.70 4.01
C HIS A 15 -0.47 5.55 5.24
N VAL A 16 0.28 6.64 5.47
CA VAL A 16 0.01 7.56 6.58
C VAL A 16 -1.35 8.25 6.39
N ILE A 17 -1.59 8.82 5.21
CA ILE A 17 -2.86 9.48 4.92
C ILE A 17 -4.01 8.47 5.02
N GLY A 18 -3.87 7.30 4.38
CA GLY A 18 -4.89 6.26 4.43
C GLY A 18 -5.17 5.78 5.85
N GLY A 19 -4.12 5.54 6.64
CA GLY A 19 -4.26 5.16 8.04
C GLY A 19 -4.99 6.22 8.87
N LEU A 20 -4.62 7.48 8.73
CA LEU A 20 -5.28 8.60 9.43
C LEU A 20 -6.74 8.75 9.02
N MET A 21 -7.06 8.67 7.72
CA MET A 21 -8.43 8.76 7.22
C MET A 21 -9.31 7.63 7.75
N ILE A 22 -8.78 6.41 7.80
CA ILE A 22 -9.50 5.24 8.34
C ILE A 22 -9.73 5.37 9.85
N LEU A 23 -8.77 5.94 10.59
CA LEU A 23 -8.87 6.11 12.04
C LEU A 23 -9.74 7.29 12.46
N TYR A 24 -9.85 8.32 11.62
CA TYR A 24 -10.55 9.56 11.97
C TYR A 24 -12.05 9.34 12.12
N SER A 25 -12.71 8.77 11.10
CA SER A 25 -14.15 8.48 11.15
C SER A 25 -14.53 7.42 10.11
N GLN A 26 -15.71 6.81 10.30
CA GLN A 26 -16.30 5.89 9.32
C GLN A 26 -16.53 6.57 7.96
N GLU A 27 -17.02 7.81 7.97
CA GLU A 27 -17.24 8.60 6.76
C GLU A 27 -15.93 8.88 6.00
N SER A 28 -14.87 9.22 6.73
CA SER A 28 -13.53 9.42 6.14
C SER A 28 -12.99 8.14 5.54
N ALA A 29 -13.18 6.99 6.21
CA ALA A 29 -12.78 5.68 5.68
C ALA A 29 -13.53 5.33 4.39
N GLN A 30 -14.85 5.56 4.34
CA GLN A 30 -15.66 5.37 3.14
C GLN A 30 -15.22 6.29 2.00
N THR A 31 -15.00 7.56 2.30
CA THR A 31 -14.53 8.57 1.33
C THR A 31 -13.18 8.18 0.76
N TYR A 32 -12.23 7.82 1.61
CA TYR A 32 -10.91 7.36 1.19
C TYR A 32 -11.00 6.09 0.32
N GLY A 33 -11.76 5.09 0.77
CA GLY A 33 -11.98 3.85 0.01
C GLY A 33 -12.63 4.11 -1.35
N GLY A 34 -13.62 4.99 -1.41
CA GLY A 34 -14.31 5.39 -2.64
C GLY A 34 -13.39 6.12 -3.62
N ILE A 35 -12.63 7.10 -3.15
CA ILE A 35 -11.73 7.89 -4.01
C ILE A 35 -10.56 7.05 -4.51
N VAL A 36 -9.90 6.32 -3.60
CA VAL A 36 -8.65 5.62 -3.92
C VAL A 36 -8.90 4.29 -4.61
N PHE A 37 -9.83 3.49 -4.09
CA PHE A 37 -10.05 2.12 -4.56
C PHE A 37 -11.34 1.96 -5.36
N GLY A 38 -12.27 2.93 -5.28
CA GLY A 38 -13.58 2.83 -5.91
C GLY A 38 -14.57 1.93 -5.17
N TYR A 39 -14.29 1.59 -3.92
CA TYR A 39 -15.18 0.76 -3.10
C TYR A 39 -16.44 1.49 -2.69
N ILE A 40 -17.57 0.79 -2.76
CA ILE A 40 -18.79 1.16 -2.06
C ILE A 40 -18.90 0.23 -0.85
N LEU A 41 -18.52 0.74 0.32
CA LEU A 41 -18.50 -0.03 1.56
C LEU A 41 -19.75 0.26 2.39
N ASN A 42 -20.52 -0.77 2.70
CA ASN A 42 -21.51 -0.72 3.78
C ASN A 42 -20.79 -1.13 5.08
N ILE A 43 -20.38 -0.15 5.87
CA ILE A 43 -19.62 -0.39 7.10
C ILE A 43 -20.61 -0.67 8.22
N ASN A 44 -20.64 -1.92 8.69
CA ASN A 44 -21.30 -2.32 9.94
C ASN A 44 -20.31 -2.22 11.11
N GLN A 45 -20.76 -2.45 12.32
CA GLN A 45 -19.95 -2.36 13.54
C GLN A 45 -18.72 -3.29 13.54
N GLU A 46 -18.87 -4.49 13.00
CA GLU A 46 -17.76 -5.47 12.90
C GLU A 46 -16.70 -4.99 11.91
N MET A 47 -17.13 -4.50 10.77
CA MET A 47 -16.24 -3.94 9.75
C MET A 47 -15.55 -2.68 10.26
N GLU A 48 -16.23 -1.82 11.02
CA GLU A 48 -15.61 -0.65 11.63
C GLU A 48 -14.45 -1.04 12.54
N TYR A 49 -14.62 -2.06 13.37
CA TYR A 49 -13.56 -2.57 14.24
C TYR A 49 -12.34 -3.05 13.43
N ILE A 50 -12.58 -3.85 12.37
CA ILE A 50 -11.51 -4.33 11.48
C ILE A 50 -10.80 -3.18 10.78
N LEU A 51 -11.56 -2.20 10.28
CA LEU A 51 -10.99 -1.02 9.62
C LEU A 51 -10.11 -0.20 10.56
N ARG A 52 -10.50 -0.03 11.83
CA ARG A 52 -9.66 0.67 12.83
C ARG A 52 -8.32 -0.05 13.03
N ILE A 53 -8.32 -1.37 13.13
CA ILE A 53 -7.07 -2.16 13.22
C ILE A 53 -6.23 -1.96 11.96
N LEU A 54 -6.83 -2.05 10.79
CA LEU A 54 -6.14 -1.81 9.50
C LEU A 54 -5.57 -0.39 9.41
N GLY A 55 -6.29 0.61 9.92
CA GLY A 55 -5.83 2.00 9.98
C GLY A 55 -4.56 2.16 10.83
N ILE A 56 -4.51 1.50 12.00
CA ILE A 56 -3.32 1.49 12.87
C ILE A 56 -2.13 0.84 12.14
N TYR A 57 -2.34 -0.32 11.52
CA TYR A 57 -1.27 -1.00 10.75
C TYR A 57 -0.81 -0.16 9.55
N ALA A 58 -1.72 0.46 8.82
CA ALA A 58 -1.37 1.33 7.71
C ALA A 58 -0.52 2.53 8.17
N LEU A 59 -0.91 3.17 9.27
CA LEU A 59 -0.17 4.29 9.85
C LEU A 59 1.25 3.86 10.30
N ALA A 60 1.35 2.77 11.06
CA ALA A 60 2.63 2.24 11.53
C ALA A 60 3.54 1.86 10.35
N PHE A 61 2.97 1.22 9.33
CA PHE A 61 3.69 0.85 8.12
C PHE A 61 4.19 2.07 7.35
N GLY A 62 3.36 3.11 7.22
CA GLY A 62 3.75 4.37 6.60
C GLY A 62 4.94 5.03 7.33
N ILE A 63 4.96 5.01 8.66
CA ILE A 63 6.07 5.52 9.48
C ILE A 63 7.35 4.70 9.22
N ILE A 64 7.27 3.37 9.21
CA ILE A 64 8.41 2.49 8.90
C ILE A 64 8.97 2.80 7.51
N LEU A 65 8.12 3.01 6.51
CA LEU A 65 8.55 3.36 5.17
C LEU A 65 9.26 4.72 5.10
N PHE A 66 8.80 5.70 5.88
CA PHE A 66 9.46 6.99 5.99
C PHE A 66 10.89 6.87 6.48
N PHE A 67 11.12 6.09 7.54
CA PHE A 67 12.47 5.83 8.04
C PHE A 67 13.31 5.02 7.04
N SER A 68 12.69 4.07 6.34
CA SER A 68 13.35 3.30 5.29
C SER A 68 13.81 4.18 4.13
N ALA A 69 13.04 5.21 3.78
CA ALA A 69 13.43 6.19 2.77
C ALA A 69 14.61 7.07 3.20
N LYS A 70 14.72 7.38 4.50
CA LYS A 70 15.86 8.16 5.04
C LYS A 70 17.18 7.38 5.04
N ALA A 71 17.14 6.06 5.22
CA ALA A 71 18.33 5.23 5.29
C ALA A 71 18.13 3.88 4.57
N PRO A 72 17.96 3.88 3.23
CA PRO A 72 17.52 2.70 2.49
C PRO A 72 18.51 1.53 2.56
N THR A 73 19.78 1.77 2.69
CA THR A 73 20.80 0.71 2.88
C THR A 73 20.63 -0.01 4.21
N ARG A 74 20.34 0.73 5.29
CA ARG A 74 20.11 0.18 6.63
C ARG A 74 18.81 -0.64 6.68
N TYR A 75 17.78 -0.21 5.98
CA TYR A 75 16.45 -0.83 5.98
C TYR A 75 16.19 -1.71 4.76
N LYS A 76 17.24 -2.25 4.15
CA LYS A 76 17.16 -3.11 2.95
C LYS A 76 16.18 -4.29 3.11
N PRO A 77 16.12 -5.03 4.24
CA PRO A 77 15.12 -6.08 4.45
C PRO A 77 13.67 -5.56 4.42
N VAL A 78 13.42 -4.36 4.95
CA VAL A 78 12.08 -3.73 4.93
C VAL A 78 11.65 -3.43 3.49
N ILE A 79 12.57 -2.94 2.65
CA ILE A 79 12.29 -2.66 1.23
C ILE A 79 11.97 -3.95 0.48
N LEU A 80 12.68 -5.04 0.76
CA LEU A 80 12.39 -6.34 0.18
C LEU A 80 11.02 -6.87 0.63
N SER A 81 10.71 -6.76 1.92
CA SER A 81 9.39 -7.14 2.46
C SER A 81 8.26 -6.33 1.82
N LEU A 82 8.48 -5.03 1.62
CA LEU A 82 7.53 -4.17 0.92
C LEU A 82 7.31 -4.64 -0.51
N TRP A 83 8.36 -4.98 -1.24
CA TRP A 83 8.25 -5.54 -2.59
C TRP A 83 7.39 -6.82 -2.62
N VAL A 84 7.63 -7.75 -1.69
CA VAL A 84 6.83 -8.98 -1.56
C VAL A 84 5.36 -8.66 -1.33
N ILE A 85 5.05 -7.69 -0.46
CA ILE A 85 3.66 -7.25 -0.18
C ILE A 85 3.00 -6.70 -1.45
N TYR A 86 3.69 -5.84 -2.20
CA TYR A 86 3.12 -5.27 -3.43
C TYR A 86 2.95 -6.34 -4.52
N MET A 87 3.88 -7.26 -4.67
CA MET A 87 3.74 -8.41 -5.58
C MET A 87 2.54 -9.27 -5.20
N TYR A 88 2.41 -9.63 -3.91
CA TYR A 88 1.25 -10.37 -3.42
C TYR A 88 -0.06 -9.64 -3.75
N ARG A 89 -0.12 -8.33 -3.53
CA ARG A 89 -1.30 -7.52 -3.85
C ARG A 89 -1.64 -7.53 -5.33
N VAL A 90 -0.66 -7.48 -6.23
CA VAL A 90 -0.88 -7.62 -7.68
C VAL A 90 -1.54 -8.96 -7.98
N PHE A 91 -0.92 -10.06 -7.54
CA PHE A 91 -1.46 -11.41 -7.77
C PHE A 91 -2.85 -11.57 -7.15
N HIS A 92 -3.01 -11.18 -5.89
CA HIS A 92 -4.31 -11.25 -5.21
C HIS A 92 -5.39 -10.49 -5.98
N THR A 93 -5.13 -9.26 -6.43
CA THR A 93 -6.10 -8.47 -7.19
C THR A 93 -6.46 -9.13 -8.52
N VAL A 94 -5.50 -9.76 -9.20
CA VAL A 94 -5.76 -10.50 -10.45
C VAL A 94 -6.64 -11.73 -10.18
N PHE A 95 -6.30 -12.54 -9.17
CA PHE A 95 -7.05 -13.76 -8.86
C PHE A 95 -8.42 -13.52 -8.25
N THR A 96 -8.61 -12.39 -7.56
CA THR A 96 -9.89 -12.04 -6.92
C THR A 96 -10.67 -10.97 -7.71
N PHE A 97 -10.33 -10.77 -8.98
CA PHE A 97 -10.91 -9.74 -9.84
C PHE A 97 -12.44 -9.74 -9.83
N GLU A 98 -13.06 -10.90 -10.11
CA GLU A 98 -14.51 -11.07 -10.12
C GLU A 98 -15.14 -10.78 -8.74
N ALA A 99 -14.51 -11.25 -7.67
CA ALA A 99 -14.97 -11.01 -6.31
C ALA A 99 -14.91 -9.52 -5.95
N ILE A 100 -13.84 -8.82 -6.33
CA ILE A 100 -13.72 -7.38 -6.12
C ILE A 100 -14.79 -6.62 -6.90
N HIS A 101 -14.98 -6.95 -8.18
CA HIS A 101 -15.97 -6.31 -9.01
C HIS A 101 -17.40 -6.51 -8.50
N SER A 102 -17.78 -7.76 -8.20
CA SER A 102 -19.14 -8.11 -7.79
C SER A 102 -19.47 -7.70 -6.36
N SER A 103 -18.56 -7.96 -5.40
CA SER A 103 -18.84 -7.75 -3.97
C SER A 103 -18.69 -6.30 -3.53
N PHE A 104 -17.74 -5.57 -4.12
CA PHE A 104 -17.47 -4.17 -3.76
C PHE A 104 -17.94 -3.17 -4.80
N GLN A 105 -18.59 -3.64 -5.88
CA GLN A 105 -19.11 -2.81 -7.00
C GLN A 105 -18.02 -1.90 -7.61
N VAL A 106 -16.76 -2.35 -7.58
CA VAL A 106 -15.63 -1.59 -8.13
C VAL A 106 -15.70 -1.63 -9.66
N PRO A 107 -15.68 -0.48 -10.34
CA PRO A 107 -15.65 -0.46 -11.79
C PRO A 107 -14.42 -1.16 -12.36
N VAL A 108 -14.60 -1.98 -13.38
CA VAL A 108 -13.54 -2.80 -14.00
C VAL A 108 -12.28 -2.01 -14.34
N TYR A 109 -12.43 -0.82 -14.91
CA TYR A 109 -11.29 0.04 -15.28
C TYR A 109 -10.45 0.45 -14.06
N ARG A 110 -11.06 0.62 -12.87
CA ARG A 110 -10.34 0.95 -11.64
C ARG A 110 -9.49 -0.22 -11.14
N ILE A 111 -9.97 -1.45 -11.30
CA ILE A 111 -9.21 -2.64 -10.95
C ILE A 111 -7.96 -2.73 -11.84
N TYR A 112 -8.10 -2.48 -13.16
CA TYR A 112 -6.94 -2.45 -14.05
C TYR A 112 -5.94 -1.33 -13.70
N ILE A 113 -6.44 -0.13 -13.36
CA ILE A 113 -5.58 0.97 -12.91
C ILE A 113 -4.83 0.58 -11.63
N ALA A 114 -5.49 -0.06 -10.67
CA ALA A 114 -4.86 -0.52 -9.44
C ALA A 114 -3.77 -1.56 -9.72
N ILE A 115 -4.04 -2.57 -10.55
CA ILE A 115 -3.05 -3.58 -10.97
C ILE A 115 -1.85 -2.90 -11.63
N PHE A 116 -2.08 -1.95 -12.53
CA PHE A 116 -1.03 -1.23 -13.23
C PHE A 116 -0.14 -0.42 -12.28
N ILE A 117 -0.74 0.37 -11.38
CA ILE A 117 -0.01 1.17 -10.39
C ILE A 117 0.80 0.27 -9.45
N LEU A 118 0.19 -0.79 -8.90
CA LEU A 118 0.85 -1.73 -8.00
C LEU A 118 2.03 -2.44 -8.69
N SER A 119 1.88 -2.79 -9.96
CA SER A 119 2.95 -3.40 -10.77
C SER A 119 4.10 -2.44 -10.98
N ILE A 120 3.84 -1.18 -11.32
CA ILE A 120 4.89 -0.15 -11.46
C ILE A 120 5.64 0.03 -10.14
N ILE A 121 4.93 0.20 -9.02
CA ILE A 121 5.55 0.37 -7.70
C ILE A 121 6.44 -0.84 -7.39
N SER A 122 5.95 -2.06 -7.63
CA SER A 122 6.69 -3.30 -7.40
C SER A 122 7.98 -3.35 -8.24
N ILE A 123 7.91 -3.01 -9.52
CA ILE A 123 9.09 -2.96 -10.41
C ILE A 123 10.10 -1.92 -9.91
N LEU A 124 9.64 -0.73 -9.53
CA LEU A 124 10.51 0.33 -9.04
C LEU A 124 11.21 -0.05 -7.73
N LEU A 125 10.51 -0.74 -6.84
CA LEU A 125 11.06 -1.23 -5.57
C LEU A 125 12.16 -2.27 -5.80
N ILE A 126 11.94 -3.28 -6.65
CA ILE A 126 12.94 -4.32 -6.87
C ILE A 126 14.16 -3.77 -7.62
N ILE A 127 13.97 -2.93 -8.64
CA ILE A 127 15.08 -2.29 -9.34
C ILE A 127 15.88 -1.41 -8.37
N GLY A 128 15.19 -0.64 -7.54
CA GLY A 128 15.83 0.20 -6.54
C GLY A 128 16.59 -0.62 -5.49
N TYR A 129 16.01 -1.70 -5.01
CA TYR A 129 16.63 -2.63 -4.07
C TYR A 129 17.92 -3.24 -4.61
N LEU A 130 17.89 -3.73 -5.86
CA LEU A 130 19.06 -4.35 -6.50
C LEU A 130 20.22 -3.37 -6.73
N ARG A 131 19.92 -2.08 -6.81
CA ARG A 131 20.93 -1.01 -6.97
C ARG A 131 21.51 -0.51 -5.64
N LEU A 132 20.96 -0.93 -4.49
CA LEU A 132 21.55 -0.56 -3.20
C LEU A 132 22.88 -1.28 -3.00
N PRO A 133 23.90 -0.58 -2.47
CA PRO A 133 25.18 -1.21 -2.15
C PRO A 133 25.00 -2.39 -1.19
N LYS A 134 25.84 -3.41 -1.34
CA LYS A 134 25.90 -4.52 -0.39
C LYS A 134 26.28 -3.95 0.98
N GLN A 135 25.59 -4.37 2.04
CA GLN A 135 26.07 -4.08 3.39
C GLN A 135 27.41 -4.77 3.54
N THR A 136 28.47 -4.00 3.75
CA THR A 136 29.73 -4.54 4.29
C THR A 136 29.45 -4.92 5.72
N GLU A 137 29.44 -6.21 6.00
CA GLU A 137 29.40 -6.73 7.37
C GLU A 137 30.65 -6.19 8.09
N TYR A 138 30.44 -5.38 9.13
CA TYR A 138 31.44 -5.02 10.10
C TYR A 138 31.32 -5.94 11.31
#